data_5998780d44cc7758e9b177caab7c2a60
#
_entry.id   5998780d44cc7758e9b177caab7c2a60
#
_cell.length_a   1.000
_cell.length_b   1.000
_cell.length_c   1.000
_cell.angle_alpha   90.00
_cell.angle_beta   90.00
_cell.angle_gamma   90.00
#
_symmetry.space_group_name_H-M   'P 1'
#
loop_
_entity.id
_entity.type
_entity.pdbx_description
1 polymer ?
#
loop_
_entity_poly.entity_id
_entity_poly.type
_entity_poly.pdbx_seq_one_letter_code
_entity_poly.pdbx_strand_id
1 'polypeptide(L)'
;MAEITNSYRKKYRLVKSLNWVLCYGLAVFMIVFAIASYSTPDSKLMEDLTVKFGTVPIGYVEKLKSIAISAAVSFIPMVILSIVVKDKIRPLVWMINILLSNILIGETMMYIVFAIWLLCEYVLTPLGNSLKNKYIINREIDKRE
;
A
#
# COMPACT_ATOMS: atom_id res chain seq x y z
N MET A 1 35.61 -2.15 12.14
CA MET A 1 34.46 -2.98 11.73
C MET A 1 33.16 -2.59 12.37
N ALA A 2 33.07 -2.28 13.66
CA ALA A 2 31.82 -1.86 14.33
C ALA A 2 31.08 -0.67 13.68
N GLU A 3 31.80 0.28 13.08
CA GLU A 3 31.21 1.44 12.41
C GLU A 3 30.47 1.05 11.12
N ILE A 4 31.03 0.12 10.35
CA ILE A 4 30.43 -0.42 9.11
C ILE A 4 29.16 -1.19 9.45
N THR A 5 29.18 -2.03 10.46
CA THR A 5 28.03 -2.81 10.95
C THR A 5 26.92 -1.88 11.43
N ASN A 6 27.24 -0.80 12.12
CA ASN A 6 26.27 0.18 12.58
C ASN A 6 25.64 0.97 11.40
N SER A 7 26.43 1.26 10.36
CA SER A 7 25.92 1.91 9.13
C SER A 7 24.88 1.04 8.42
N TYR A 8 25.16 -0.25 8.24
CA TYR A 8 24.19 -1.18 7.64
C TYR A 8 22.92 -1.33 8.48
N ARG A 9 23.05 -1.35 9.81
CA ARG A 9 21.90 -1.38 10.73
C ARG A 9 21.01 -0.15 10.56
N LYS A 10 21.59 1.06 10.49
CA LYS A 10 20.83 2.30 10.26
C LYS A 10 20.10 2.28 8.92
N LYS A 11 20.79 1.93 7.84
CA LYS A 11 20.21 1.83 6.49
C LYS A 11 19.08 0.82 6.43
N TYR A 12 19.26 -0.37 7.01
CA TYR A 12 18.20 -1.39 7.10
C TYR A 12 16.98 -0.88 7.85
N ARG A 13 17.16 -0.24 9.01
CA ARG A 13 16.04 0.32 9.78
C ARG A 13 15.28 1.38 9.01
N LEU A 14 15.98 2.26 8.30
CA LEU A 14 15.39 3.31 7.49
C LEU A 14 14.55 2.72 6.34
N VAL A 15 15.09 1.79 5.58
CA VAL A 15 14.37 1.13 4.48
C VAL A 15 13.14 0.37 4.99
N LYS A 16 13.28 -0.34 6.11
CA LYS A 16 12.17 -1.06 6.76
C LYS A 16 11.09 -0.10 7.23
N SER A 17 11.47 1.00 7.87
CA SER A 17 10.53 2.02 8.36
C SER A 17 9.81 2.69 7.20
N LEU A 18 10.53 3.07 6.13
CA LEU A 18 9.94 3.65 4.93
C LEU A 18 8.91 2.71 4.29
N ASN A 19 9.26 1.44 4.11
CA ASN A 19 8.37 0.44 3.55
C ASN A 19 7.11 0.24 4.43
N TRP A 20 7.27 0.25 5.76
CA TRP A 20 6.17 0.13 6.69
C TRP A 20 5.24 1.36 6.62
N VAL A 21 5.80 2.57 6.61
CA VAL A 21 5.03 3.82 6.51
C VAL A 21 4.28 3.90 5.18
N LEU A 22 4.91 3.53 4.06
CA LEU A 22 4.24 3.54 2.76
C LEU A 22 3.08 2.53 2.69
N CYS A 23 3.21 1.36 3.29
CA CYS A 23 2.16 0.35 3.28
C CYS A 23 1.03 0.68 4.28
N TYR A 24 1.36 0.78 5.56
CA TYR A 24 0.37 0.92 6.64
C TYR A 24 -0.03 2.37 6.89
N GLY A 25 0.90 3.33 6.74
CA GLY A 25 0.60 4.74 6.86
C GLY A 25 -0.35 5.22 5.78
N LEU A 26 -0.19 4.73 4.55
CA LEU A 26 -1.12 5.00 3.46
C LEU A 26 -2.51 4.44 3.76
N ALA A 27 -2.61 3.23 4.34
CA ALA A 27 -3.88 2.64 4.74
C ALA A 27 -4.60 3.49 5.80
N VAL A 28 -3.88 3.92 6.82
CA VAL A 28 -4.43 4.82 7.85
C VAL A 28 -4.89 6.13 7.24
N PHE A 29 -4.08 6.73 6.35
CA PHE A 29 -4.45 7.95 5.64
C PHE A 29 -5.73 7.77 4.83
N MET A 30 -5.85 6.68 4.06
CA MET A 30 -7.04 6.40 3.26
C MET A 30 -8.29 6.19 4.11
N ILE A 31 -8.17 5.51 5.25
CA ILE A 31 -9.30 5.31 6.19
C ILE A 31 -9.73 6.64 6.81
N VAL A 32 -8.78 7.46 7.27
CA VAL A 32 -9.08 8.79 7.85
C VAL A 32 -9.72 9.69 6.80
N PHE A 33 -9.20 9.68 5.57
CA PHE A 33 -9.76 10.43 4.46
C PHE A 33 -11.18 9.97 4.11
N ALA A 34 -11.44 8.66 4.13
CA ALA A 34 -12.77 8.09 3.93
C ALA A 34 -13.76 8.59 4.99
N ILE A 35 -13.37 8.52 6.27
CA ILE A 35 -14.19 8.98 7.39
C ILE A 35 -14.47 10.48 7.25
N ALA A 36 -13.45 11.30 6.97
CA ALA A 36 -13.62 12.74 6.79
C ALA A 36 -14.54 13.07 5.63
N SER A 37 -14.37 12.39 4.48
CA SER A 37 -15.22 12.58 3.30
C SER A 37 -16.68 12.16 3.55
N TYR A 38 -16.89 11.12 4.36
CA TYR A 38 -18.23 10.65 4.72
C TYR A 38 -18.91 11.57 5.73
N SER A 39 -18.15 12.23 6.58
CA SER A 39 -18.68 13.13 7.64
C SER A 39 -19.04 14.52 7.13
N THR A 40 -18.67 14.90 5.91
CA THR A 40 -19.03 16.17 5.29
C THR A 40 -20.34 16.03 4.52
N PRO A 41 -21.42 16.80 4.87
CA PRO A 41 -22.74 16.66 4.25
C PRO A 41 -22.76 16.95 2.73
N ASP A 42 -21.81 17.76 2.25
CA ASP A 42 -21.66 18.12 0.83
C ASP A 42 -20.62 17.28 0.09
N SER A 43 -20.23 16.12 0.65
CA SER A 43 -19.23 15.28 0.00
C SER A 43 -19.79 14.61 -1.25
N LYS A 44 -19.00 14.59 -2.33
CA LYS A 44 -19.33 13.85 -3.56
C LYS A 44 -19.67 12.38 -3.30
N LEU A 45 -19.18 11.82 -2.20
CA LEU A 45 -19.45 10.46 -1.77
C LEU A 45 -20.89 10.30 -1.25
N MET A 46 -21.41 11.30 -0.53
CA MET A 46 -22.80 11.32 -0.07
C MET A 46 -23.74 11.62 -1.24
N GLU A 47 -23.36 12.52 -2.16
CA GLU A 47 -24.11 12.78 -3.39
C GLU A 47 -24.17 11.50 -4.24
N ASP A 48 -23.07 10.78 -4.42
CA ASP A 48 -23.01 9.50 -5.12
C ASP A 48 -23.82 8.38 -4.46
N LEU A 49 -23.90 8.35 -3.13
CA LEU A 49 -24.71 7.38 -2.40
C LEU A 49 -26.22 7.69 -2.47
N THR A 50 -26.60 8.96 -2.38
CA THR A 50 -28.02 9.37 -2.46
C THR A 50 -28.58 9.21 -3.87
N VAL A 51 -27.79 9.45 -4.90
CA VAL A 51 -28.16 9.20 -6.30
C VAL A 51 -28.30 7.69 -6.60
N LYS A 52 -27.61 6.82 -5.89
CA LYS A 52 -27.68 5.36 -6.10
C LYS A 52 -29.02 4.72 -5.74
N PHE A 53 -29.80 5.31 -4.88
CA PHE A 53 -31.07 4.72 -4.41
C PHE A 53 -32.31 5.26 -5.13
N GLY A 54 -32.18 6.28 -5.99
CA GLY A 54 -33.34 6.93 -6.59
C GLY A 54 -33.56 6.65 -8.08
N THR A 55 -32.56 6.76 -8.92
CA THR A 55 -32.63 6.50 -10.38
C THR A 55 -31.24 6.11 -10.87
N VAL A 56 -31.14 5.16 -11.82
CA VAL A 56 -29.86 4.73 -12.40
C VAL A 56 -29.41 5.76 -13.44
N PRO A 57 -28.51 6.73 -13.13
CA PRO A 57 -28.02 7.65 -14.11
C PRO A 57 -27.10 6.97 -15.12
N ILE A 58 -27.00 7.52 -16.31
CA ILE A 58 -26.15 7.00 -17.42
C ILE A 58 -24.68 6.81 -16.99
N GLY A 59 -24.16 7.58 -16.04
CA GLY A 59 -22.80 7.41 -15.47
C GLY A 59 -22.61 6.24 -14.52
N TYR A 60 -23.68 5.51 -14.15
CA TYR A 60 -23.57 4.39 -13.19
C TYR A 60 -22.82 3.19 -13.79
N VAL A 61 -23.01 2.92 -15.07
CA VAL A 61 -22.31 1.83 -15.77
C VAL A 61 -20.81 2.10 -15.87
N GLU A 62 -20.41 3.36 -16.09
CA GLU A 62 -19.01 3.76 -16.13
C GLU A 62 -18.35 3.66 -14.74
N LYS A 63 -19.06 4.07 -13.69
CA LYS A 63 -18.59 3.90 -12.31
C LYS A 63 -18.47 2.43 -11.91
N LEU A 64 -19.42 1.58 -12.30
CA LEU A 64 -19.32 0.14 -12.06
C LEU A 64 -18.13 -0.49 -12.79
N LYS A 65 -17.86 -0.07 -14.03
CA LYS A 65 -16.67 -0.53 -14.77
C LYS A 65 -15.38 -0.10 -14.05
N SER A 66 -15.29 1.16 -13.62
CA SER A 66 -14.14 1.67 -12.88
C SER A 66 -13.92 0.90 -11.57
N ILE A 67 -14.98 0.64 -10.81
CA ILE A 67 -14.90 -0.18 -9.58
C ILE A 67 -14.48 -1.63 -9.89
N ALA A 68 -15.01 -2.23 -10.96
CA ALA A 68 -14.65 -3.58 -11.36
C ALA A 68 -13.17 -3.67 -11.79
N ILE A 69 -12.67 -2.68 -12.53
CA ILE A 69 -11.26 -2.60 -12.92
C ILE A 69 -10.39 -2.44 -11.68
N SER A 70 -10.75 -1.56 -10.75
CA SER A 70 -9.98 -1.36 -9.52
C SER A 70 -9.97 -2.60 -8.63
N ALA A 71 -11.08 -3.32 -8.55
CA ALA A 71 -11.15 -4.59 -7.84
C ALA A 71 -10.22 -5.64 -8.51
N ALA A 72 -10.25 -5.76 -9.82
CA ALA A 72 -9.36 -6.66 -10.56
C ALA A 72 -7.89 -6.30 -10.36
N VAL A 73 -7.52 -5.02 -10.49
CA VAL A 73 -6.14 -4.55 -10.28
C VAL A 73 -5.68 -4.74 -8.83
N SER A 74 -6.56 -4.50 -7.84
CA SER A 74 -6.23 -4.71 -6.43
C SER A 74 -6.06 -6.19 -6.07
N PHE A 75 -6.66 -7.11 -6.84
CA PHE A 75 -6.49 -8.54 -6.63
C PHE A 75 -5.08 -9.03 -7.00
N ILE A 76 -4.41 -8.35 -7.93
CA ILE A 76 -3.05 -8.72 -8.38
C ILE A 76 -2.04 -8.71 -7.22
N PRO A 77 -1.87 -7.63 -6.44
CA PRO A 77 -1.01 -7.64 -5.27
C PRO A 77 -1.39 -8.70 -4.25
N MET A 78 -2.70 -8.89 -4.02
CA MET A 78 -3.18 -9.88 -3.06
C MET A 78 -2.76 -11.29 -3.46
N VAL A 79 -2.94 -11.69 -4.73
CA VAL A 79 -2.56 -13.03 -5.20
C VAL A 79 -1.06 -13.23 -5.16
N ILE A 80 -0.29 -12.29 -5.71
CA ILE A 80 1.17 -12.42 -5.78
C ILE A 80 1.78 -12.46 -4.37
N LEU A 81 1.38 -11.55 -3.48
CA LEU A 81 1.95 -11.48 -2.15
C LEU A 81 1.50 -12.62 -1.24
N SER A 82 0.29 -13.14 -1.41
CA SER A 82 -0.18 -14.29 -0.62
C SER A 82 0.64 -15.56 -0.89
N ILE A 83 1.21 -15.68 -2.08
CA ILE A 83 2.06 -16.81 -2.47
C ILE A 83 3.51 -16.62 -1.96
N VAL A 84 4.03 -15.38 -2.06
CA VAL A 84 5.45 -15.10 -1.83
C VAL A 84 5.76 -14.70 -0.38
N VAL A 85 4.82 -14.05 0.30
CA VAL A 85 5.05 -13.47 1.64
C VAL A 85 4.30 -14.26 2.70
N LYS A 86 4.99 -14.61 3.77
CA LYS A 86 4.39 -15.29 4.93
C LYS A 86 3.39 -14.42 5.72
N ASP A 87 3.47 -13.11 5.57
CA ASP A 87 2.57 -12.15 6.22
C ASP A 87 1.29 -12.00 5.39
N LYS A 88 0.20 -12.57 5.88
CA LYS A 88 -1.10 -12.54 5.21
C LYS A 88 -1.83 -11.19 5.31
N ILE A 89 -1.42 -10.33 6.23
CA ILE A 89 -2.06 -9.02 6.45
C ILE A 89 -1.62 -8.03 5.39
N ARG A 90 -0.36 -8.05 5.00
CA ARG A 90 0.21 -7.11 4.05
C ARG A 90 -0.46 -7.10 2.66
N PRO A 91 -0.75 -8.27 2.04
CA PRO A 91 -1.53 -8.31 0.79
C PRO A 91 -2.90 -7.66 0.93
N LEU A 92 -3.60 -7.92 2.04
CA LEU A 92 -4.90 -7.35 2.32
C LEU A 92 -4.85 -5.81 2.44
N VAL A 93 -3.83 -5.29 3.14
CA VAL A 93 -3.63 -3.84 3.29
C VAL A 93 -3.40 -3.18 1.93
N TRP A 94 -2.61 -3.77 1.04
CA TRP A 94 -2.40 -3.25 -0.31
C TRP A 94 -3.66 -3.29 -1.17
N MET A 95 -4.44 -4.37 -1.09
CA MET A 95 -5.73 -4.46 -1.76
C MET A 95 -6.68 -3.33 -1.32
N ILE A 96 -6.77 -3.08 0.00
CA ILE A 96 -7.59 -2.01 0.56
C ILE A 96 -7.08 -0.64 0.08
N ASN A 97 -5.78 -0.38 0.09
CA ASN A 97 -5.21 0.89 -0.36
C ASN A 97 -5.55 1.19 -1.82
N ILE A 98 -5.39 0.21 -2.71
CA ILE A 98 -5.68 0.36 -4.13
C ILE A 98 -7.18 0.59 -4.36
N LEU A 99 -8.03 -0.21 -3.70
CA LEU A 99 -9.48 -0.11 -3.84
C LEU A 99 -10.01 1.23 -3.33
N LEU A 100 -9.63 1.64 -2.11
CA LEU A 100 -10.07 2.89 -1.53
C LEU A 100 -9.56 4.11 -2.31
N SER A 101 -8.35 4.06 -2.86
CA SER A 101 -7.81 5.17 -3.64
C SER A 101 -8.65 5.47 -4.88
N ASN A 102 -9.18 4.43 -5.55
CA ASN A 102 -10.09 4.63 -6.67
C ASN A 102 -11.47 5.15 -6.23
N ILE A 103 -12.04 4.52 -5.20
CA ILE A 103 -13.40 4.87 -4.74
C ILE A 103 -13.46 6.31 -4.22
N LEU A 104 -12.44 6.74 -3.47
CA LEU A 104 -12.44 8.02 -2.78
C LEU A 104 -11.90 9.18 -3.64
N ILE A 105 -10.89 8.92 -4.45
CA ILE A 105 -10.14 9.99 -5.14
C ILE A 105 -10.28 9.84 -6.66
N GLY A 106 -10.21 8.60 -7.17
CA GLY A 106 -10.37 8.30 -8.58
C GLY A 106 -9.28 7.40 -9.15
N GLU A 107 -9.46 7.07 -10.43
CA GLU A 107 -8.64 6.09 -11.14
C GLU A 107 -7.15 6.45 -11.21
N THR A 108 -6.83 7.71 -11.38
CA THR A 108 -5.43 8.19 -11.41
C THR A 108 -4.71 7.88 -10.10
N MET A 109 -5.38 8.09 -8.96
CA MET A 109 -4.79 7.80 -7.66
C MET A 109 -4.61 6.29 -7.43
N MET A 110 -5.50 5.47 -7.95
CA MET A 110 -5.34 4.02 -7.95
C MET A 110 -4.02 3.59 -8.62
N TYR A 111 -3.70 4.14 -9.81
CA TYR A 111 -2.44 3.83 -10.50
C TYR A 111 -1.21 4.31 -9.74
N ILE A 112 -1.29 5.47 -9.07
CA ILE A 112 -0.21 5.97 -8.21
C ILE A 112 0.03 5.01 -7.03
N VAL A 113 -1.02 4.58 -6.35
CA VAL A 113 -0.93 3.63 -5.24
C VAL A 113 -0.40 2.27 -5.71
N PHE A 114 -0.82 1.83 -6.89
CA PHE A 114 -0.29 0.62 -7.50
C PHE A 114 1.21 0.72 -7.81
N ALA A 115 1.67 1.86 -8.33
CA ALA A 115 3.09 2.11 -8.55
C ALA A 115 3.89 2.13 -7.23
N ILE A 116 3.33 2.70 -6.16
CA ILE A 116 3.93 2.66 -4.81
C ILE A 116 4.04 1.22 -4.31
N TRP A 117 3.02 0.39 -4.54
CA TRP A 117 3.08 -1.03 -4.22
C TRP A 117 4.24 -1.73 -4.95
N LEU A 118 4.38 -1.51 -6.27
CA LEU A 118 5.50 -2.08 -7.03
C LEU A 118 6.84 -1.64 -6.47
N LEU A 119 7.01 -0.37 -6.15
CA LEU A 119 8.22 0.16 -5.52
C LEU A 119 8.51 -0.53 -4.18
N CYS A 120 7.51 -0.68 -3.32
CA CYS A 120 7.66 -1.31 -2.01
C CYS A 120 8.06 -2.79 -2.12
N GLU A 121 7.40 -3.55 -2.99
CA GLU A 121 7.62 -5.00 -3.07
C GLU A 121 8.84 -5.39 -3.91
N TYR A 122 9.08 -4.70 -5.02
CA TYR A 122 10.17 -5.07 -5.94
C TYR A 122 11.48 -4.31 -5.70
N VAL A 123 11.45 -3.19 -4.99
CA VAL A 123 12.65 -2.40 -4.69
C VAL A 123 12.96 -2.37 -3.21
N LEU A 124 12.06 -1.88 -2.37
CA LEU A 124 12.33 -1.67 -0.95
C LEU A 124 12.45 -2.99 -0.16
N THR A 125 11.62 -3.98 -0.47
CA THR A 125 11.68 -5.27 0.22
C THR A 125 12.97 -6.04 -0.08
N PRO A 126 13.40 -6.24 -1.35
CA PRO A 126 14.67 -6.87 -1.66
C PRO A 126 15.88 -6.09 -1.11
N LEU A 127 15.84 -4.75 -1.22
CA LEU A 127 16.89 -3.89 -0.66
C LEU A 127 17.01 -4.06 0.86
N GLY A 128 15.88 -4.06 1.56
CA GLY A 128 15.84 -4.30 3.00
C GLY A 128 16.41 -5.67 3.39
N ASN A 129 16.08 -6.72 2.65
CA ASN A 129 16.60 -8.06 2.88
C ASN A 129 18.10 -8.13 2.62
N SER A 130 18.61 -7.52 1.56
CA SER A 130 20.05 -7.44 1.26
C SER A 130 20.81 -6.71 2.38
N LEU A 131 20.31 -5.57 2.84
CA LEU A 131 20.93 -4.81 3.94
C LEU A 131 20.90 -5.57 5.26
N LYS A 132 19.81 -6.32 5.54
CA LYS A 132 19.71 -7.18 6.72
C LYS A 132 20.76 -8.28 6.68
N ASN A 133 20.92 -8.96 5.54
CA ASN A 133 21.91 -10.02 5.40
C ASN A 133 23.34 -9.51 5.59
N LYS A 134 23.68 -8.36 4.98
CA LYS A 134 24.97 -7.70 5.18
C LYS A 134 25.21 -7.32 6.64
N TYR A 135 24.20 -6.81 7.33
CA TYR A 135 24.28 -6.51 8.76
C TYR A 135 24.54 -7.76 9.60
N ILE A 136 23.84 -8.87 9.33
CA ILE A 136 24.01 -10.13 10.08
C ILE A 136 25.43 -10.69 9.87
N ILE A 137 25.90 -10.76 8.63
CA ILE A 137 27.24 -11.25 8.29
C ILE A 137 28.33 -10.44 9.01
N ASN A 138 28.28 -9.10 8.90
CA ASN A 138 29.28 -8.26 9.55
C ASN A 138 29.23 -8.37 11.07
N ARG A 139 28.06 -8.53 11.68
CA ARG A 139 27.93 -8.75 13.11
C ARG A 139 28.53 -10.07 13.57
N GLU A 140 28.47 -11.11 12.76
CA GLU A 140 29.09 -12.41 13.07
C GLU A 140 30.61 -12.34 12.95
N ILE A 141 31.14 -11.57 12.01
CA ILE A 141 32.58 -11.33 11.88
C ILE A 141 33.11 -10.55 13.09
N ASP A 142 32.44 -9.44 13.45
CA ASP A 142 32.81 -8.60 14.63
C ASP A 142 32.80 -9.38 15.96
N LYS A 143 32.11 -10.52 16.05
CA LYS A 143 32.09 -11.38 17.25
C LYS A 143 33.22 -12.40 17.30
N ARG A 144 33.86 -12.64 16.17
CA ARG A 144 34.95 -13.63 16.05
C ARG A 144 36.34 -12.99 16.20
N GLU A 145 36.43 -11.68 16.06
CA GLU A 145 37.59 -10.86 16.38
C GLU A 145 37.56 -10.43 17.86
#